data_5d91be29643cceb97254b2dcba219a3c
#
_entry.id   5d91be29643cceb97254b2dcba219a3c
#
_cell.length_a   1.000
_cell.length_b   1.000
_cell.length_c   1.000
_cell.angle_alpha   90.00
_cell.angle_beta   90.00
_cell.angle_gamma   90.00
#
_symmetry.space_group_name_H-M   'P 1'
#
loop_
_entity.id
_entity.type
_entity.pdbx_description
1 polymer ?
#
loop_
_entity_poly.entity_id
_entity_poly.type
_entity_poly.pdbx_seq_one_letter_code
_entity_poly.pdbx_strand_id
1 'polypeptide(L)'
;MSYVDAIYNQDADKICLSERVDGKRVLLEYKPKYEFYYEDRAGKYKNIYGNSVSKIKTRSKGEFQKEVAVHRGQQLFESDINVINKCLEENYKGKDSPKLHTAFFDIETDFHSEKGFSPPSDPFNKITAISIYLDWSKQLICLAIPPKAMSMESANIIADKFENTIMFEREADMLSTFLDLVDDADILSGWNSESFDIPYVVNRITRVLSKNDTRRLCLWDRLPRKKKFEKYGAEQETFVLTGRVHLDYMLLYQKYTYQEMHSYALDAIAEYELGDKKVAYVGTLDHLYNQDFEKFIDYSRQDTLLLAKLDKKLKFLDLANEIAHANTVLLLQTMGSVAVTEQAIVNEAHERGMVVADKVKQSEGNTQAAGAYVAQPKKGIHKWVGSVDINSLYPSVIRALNMAPETIIGQIRPVSTDKYIVDKMADYRKANGRMYKGTNFAGAWEGLFGTLEYTAVIEQKQGVSVVVDWVNGDETTHTARELYEIIFNAKSNWTLS
;
A
#
# COMPACT_ATOMS: atom_id res chain seq x y z
N MET A 1 21.24 -15.29 5.01
CA MET A 1 21.48 -13.85 4.86
C MET A 1 20.28 -13.25 4.16
N SER A 2 19.54 -12.41 4.85
CA SER A 2 18.28 -11.87 4.32
C SER A 2 18.11 -10.42 4.76
N TYR A 3 17.59 -9.58 3.86
CA TYR A 3 17.47 -8.15 4.09
C TYR A 3 16.30 -7.81 5.03
N VAL A 4 16.41 -6.64 5.66
CA VAL A 4 15.35 -6.03 6.48
C VAL A 4 14.78 -4.82 5.77
N ASP A 5 15.64 -3.86 5.41
CA ASP A 5 15.27 -2.64 4.70
C ASP A 5 16.46 -2.11 3.90
N ALA A 6 16.19 -1.28 2.91
CA ALA A 6 17.21 -0.67 2.08
C ALA A 6 16.82 0.74 1.63
N ILE A 7 17.84 1.60 1.46
CA ILE A 7 17.67 2.92 0.86
C ILE A 7 18.70 3.16 -0.24
N TYR A 8 18.32 3.99 -1.20
CA TYR A 8 19.27 4.54 -2.15
C TYR A 8 19.78 5.90 -1.66
N ASN A 9 21.06 5.94 -1.29
CA ASN A 9 21.78 7.17 -0.94
C ASN A 9 22.25 7.85 -2.23
N GLN A 10 21.58 8.95 -2.62
CA GLN A 10 21.86 9.65 -3.88
C GLN A 10 23.23 10.36 -3.85
N ASP A 11 23.65 10.87 -2.70
CA ASP A 11 24.89 11.64 -2.57
C ASP A 11 26.13 10.74 -2.72
N ALA A 12 26.04 9.53 -2.18
CA ALA A 12 27.12 8.54 -2.25
C ALA A 12 26.99 7.59 -3.46
N ASP A 13 25.88 7.65 -4.22
CA ASP A 13 25.51 6.72 -5.28
C ASP A 13 25.61 5.25 -4.84
N LYS A 14 25.03 4.95 -3.69
CA LYS A 14 25.05 3.62 -3.07
C LYS A 14 23.67 3.20 -2.57
N ILE A 15 23.42 1.91 -2.58
CA ILE A 15 22.30 1.29 -1.89
C ILE A 15 22.81 0.84 -0.52
N CYS A 16 22.28 1.47 0.54
CA CYS A 16 22.55 1.04 1.92
C CYS A 16 21.44 0.05 2.32
N LEU A 17 21.84 -1.10 2.83
CA LEU A 17 20.95 -2.20 3.15
C LEU A 17 21.26 -2.72 4.55
N SER A 18 20.23 -3.06 5.31
CA SER A 18 20.37 -3.76 6.58
C SER A 18 19.93 -5.22 6.43
N GLU A 19 20.72 -6.13 6.97
CA GLU A 19 20.43 -7.55 7.11
C GLU A 19 20.30 -7.93 8.59
N ARG A 20 19.58 -9.04 8.83
CA ARG A 20 19.61 -9.74 10.11
C ARG A 20 20.26 -11.12 9.91
N VAL A 21 21.43 -11.31 10.54
CA VAL A 21 22.19 -12.54 10.44
C VAL A 21 22.48 -13.06 11.84
N ASP A 22 21.98 -14.25 12.16
CA ASP A 22 22.13 -14.89 13.49
C ASP A 22 21.74 -13.95 14.65
N GLY A 23 20.64 -13.21 14.47
CA GLY A 23 20.13 -12.25 15.44
C GLY A 23 20.90 -10.92 15.51
N LYS A 24 21.92 -10.71 14.68
CA LYS A 24 22.72 -9.46 14.64
C LYS A 24 22.36 -8.64 13.42
N ARG A 25 22.26 -7.33 13.59
CA ARG A 25 22.11 -6.40 12.46
C ARG A 25 23.45 -6.19 11.77
N VAL A 26 23.47 -6.33 10.46
CA VAL A 26 24.62 -6.09 9.58
C VAL A 26 24.23 -5.03 8.57
N LEU A 27 25.07 -4.01 8.41
CA LEU A 27 24.86 -2.96 7.42
C LEU A 27 25.78 -3.18 6.22
N LEU A 28 25.19 -3.20 5.02
CA LEU A 28 25.87 -3.45 3.77
C LEU A 28 25.67 -2.30 2.79
N GLU A 29 26.59 -2.18 1.85
CA GLU A 29 26.51 -1.22 0.77
C GLU A 29 26.66 -1.93 -0.58
N TYR A 30 25.74 -1.62 -1.51
CA TYR A 30 25.77 -2.11 -2.88
C TYR A 30 25.87 -0.96 -3.87
N LYS A 31 26.51 -1.21 -5.00
CA LYS A 31 26.52 -0.26 -6.12
C LYS A 31 25.23 -0.43 -6.92
N PRO A 32 24.49 0.67 -7.20
CA PRO A 32 23.29 0.59 -8.04
C PRO A 32 23.64 0.14 -9.47
N LYS A 33 22.76 -0.63 -10.09
CA LYS A 33 22.88 -0.99 -11.50
C LYS A 33 22.00 -0.09 -12.33
N TYR A 34 22.61 0.63 -13.25
CA TYR A 34 21.95 1.52 -14.20
C TYR A 34 21.94 0.86 -15.57
N GLU A 35 20.89 0.10 -15.85
CA GLU A 35 20.73 -0.62 -17.09
C GLU A 35 19.26 -0.66 -17.52
N PHE A 36 19.05 -0.62 -18.84
CA PHE A 36 17.75 -0.74 -19.48
C PHE A 36 17.90 -1.38 -20.87
N TYR A 37 16.78 -1.67 -21.52
CA TYR A 37 16.78 -2.27 -22.85
C TYR A 37 15.90 -1.45 -23.80
N TYR A 38 16.16 -1.59 -25.10
CA TYR A 38 15.42 -0.99 -26.19
C TYR A 38 15.26 -1.98 -27.35
N GLU A 39 14.25 -1.79 -28.19
CA GLU A 39 14.01 -2.68 -29.33
C GLU A 39 15.15 -2.60 -30.34
N ASP A 40 15.71 -3.74 -30.69
CA ASP A 40 16.79 -3.88 -31.65
C ASP A 40 16.70 -5.28 -32.28
N ARG A 41 16.50 -5.34 -33.59
CA ARG A 41 16.39 -6.60 -34.35
C ARG A 41 17.64 -7.50 -34.20
N ALA A 42 18.81 -6.89 -34.00
CA ALA A 42 20.08 -7.60 -33.74
C ALA A 42 20.30 -7.89 -32.24
N GLY A 43 19.37 -7.53 -31.38
CA GLY A 43 19.47 -7.67 -29.94
C GLY A 43 19.56 -9.14 -29.47
N LYS A 44 20.34 -9.35 -28.41
CA LYS A 44 20.61 -10.70 -27.86
C LYS A 44 19.56 -11.14 -26.84
N TYR A 45 18.78 -10.21 -26.29
CA TYR A 45 17.78 -10.49 -25.27
C TYR A 45 16.38 -10.51 -25.89
N LYS A 46 15.40 -11.03 -25.17
CA LYS A 46 13.99 -11.06 -25.57
C LYS A 46 13.15 -10.27 -24.60
N ASN A 47 12.19 -9.52 -25.10
CA ASN A 47 11.16 -8.93 -24.24
C ASN A 47 9.98 -9.89 -24.06
N ILE A 48 9.04 -9.52 -23.17
CA ILE A 48 7.83 -10.32 -22.88
C ILE A 48 6.92 -10.55 -24.11
N TYR A 49 7.10 -9.79 -25.19
CA TYR A 49 6.37 -9.96 -26.46
C TYR A 49 7.12 -10.85 -27.46
N GLY A 50 8.30 -11.35 -27.10
CA GLY A 50 9.15 -12.21 -27.96
C GLY A 50 10.07 -11.42 -28.92
N ASN A 51 10.04 -10.08 -28.93
CA ASN A 51 10.90 -9.25 -29.77
C ASN A 51 12.33 -9.21 -29.23
N SER A 52 13.29 -9.03 -30.15
CA SER A 52 14.70 -8.87 -29.77
C SER A 52 14.96 -7.47 -29.23
N VAL A 53 15.76 -7.39 -28.17
CA VAL A 53 16.17 -6.14 -27.51
C VAL A 53 17.66 -6.12 -27.20
N SER A 54 18.26 -4.94 -27.24
CA SER A 54 19.64 -4.70 -26.85
C SER A 54 19.71 -4.02 -25.48
N LYS A 55 20.76 -4.34 -24.71
CA LYS A 55 20.99 -3.83 -23.36
C LYS A 55 21.96 -2.67 -23.36
N ILE A 56 21.59 -1.59 -22.67
CA ILE A 56 22.49 -0.47 -22.35
C ILE A 56 22.85 -0.55 -20.87
N LYS A 57 24.14 -0.47 -20.58
CA LYS A 57 24.69 -0.35 -19.21
C LYS A 57 25.42 0.95 -19.10
N THR A 58 25.16 1.69 -18.02
CA THR A 58 25.85 2.95 -17.74
C THR A 58 26.57 2.88 -16.38
N ARG A 59 27.50 3.82 -16.16
CA ARG A 59 28.35 3.82 -14.96
C ARG A 59 27.75 4.66 -13.83
N SER A 60 26.86 5.58 -14.16
CA SER A 60 26.29 6.52 -13.21
C SER A 60 24.82 6.83 -13.55
N LYS A 61 24.07 7.33 -12.56
CA LYS A 61 22.71 7.81 -12.75
C LYS A 61 22.59 8.90 -13.81
N GLY A 62 23.58 9.80 -13.89
CA GLY A 62 23.56 10.88 -14.87
C GLY A 62 23.72 10.37 -16.30
N GLU A 63 24.62 9.40 -16.55
CA GLU A 63 24.72 8.73 -17.86
C GLU A 63 23.45 7.97 -18.19
N PHE A 64 22.91 7.23 -17.22
CA PHE A 64 21.66 6.50 -17.40
C PHE A 64 20.51 7.42 -17.87
N GLN A 65 20.33 8.56 -17.21
CA GLN A 65 19.27 9.52 -17.58
C GLN A 65 19.49 10.10 -18.98
N LYS A 66 20.74 10.34 -19.40
CA LYS A 66 21.07 10.80 -20.76
C LYS A 66 20.73 9.73 -21.80
N GLU A 67 21.13 8.49 -21.58
CA GLU A 67 20.85 7.37 -22.47
C GLU A 67 19.34 7.10 -22.61
N VAL A 68 18.60 7.09 -21.49
CA VAL A 68 17.13 6.98 -21.50
C VAL A 68 16.51 8.13 -22.31
N ALA A 69 17.03 9.35 -22.18
CA ALA A 69 16.52 10.49 -22.94
C ALA A 69 16.78 10.37 -24.45
N VAL A 70 17.95 9.84 -24.84
CA VAL A 70 18.29 9.59 -26.28
C VAL A 70 17.32 8.58 -26.90
N HIS A 71 16.91 7.56 -26.15
CA HIS A 71 16.05 6.47 -26.62
C HIS A 71 14.55 6.70 -26.36
N ARG A 72 14.15 7.89 -25.87
CA ARG A 72 12.76 8.20 -25.47
C ARG A 72 11.72 8.07 -26.61
N GLY A 73 12.14 8.07 -27.87
CA GLY A 73 11.26 7.96 -29.04
C GLY A 73 10.82 6.52 -29.37
N GLN A 74 11.27 5.53 -28.61
CA GLN A 74 10.95 4.12 -28.80
C GLN A 74 10.51 3.48 -27.47
N GLN A 75 9.95 2.26 -27.56
CA GLN A 75 9.59 1.50 -26.36
C GLN A 75 10.86 1.11 -25.60
N LEU A 76 10.93 1.49 -24.32
CA LEU A 76 11.98 1.08 -23.41
C LEU A 76 11.49 -0.05 -22.50
N PHE A 77 12.46 -0.78 -21.96
CA PHE A 77 12.22 -1.90 -21.06
C PHE A 77 13.12 -1.75 -19.84
N GLU A 78 12.52 -1.88 -18.65
CA GLU A 78 13.20 -1.84 -17.35
C GLU A 78 13.98 -0.56 -17.02
N SER A 79 13.67 0.54 -17.71
CA SER A 79 14.29 1.83 -17.39
C SER A 79 13.68 2.49 -16.14
N ASP A 80 12.49 2.08 -15.74
CA ASP A 80 11.71 2.60 -14.61
C ASP A 80 11.72 1.69 -13.37
N ILE A 81 12.36 0.51 -13.41
CA ILE A 81 12.49 -0.37 -12.24
C ILE A 81 13.41 0.27 -11.20
N ASN A 82 12.94 0.29 -9.95
CA ASN A 82 13.69 0.83 -8.83
C ASN A 82 15.03 0.10 -8.64
N VAL A 83 16.12 0.86 -8.49
CA VAL A 83 17.46 0.30 -8.30
C VAL A 83 17.59 -0.57 -7.04
N ILE A 84 16.78 -0.30 -6.01
CA ILE A 84 16.71 -1.15 -4.81
C ILE A 84 16.15 -2.51 -5.18
N ASN A 85 15.02 -2.58 -5.91
CA ASN A 85 14.41 -3.84 -6.30
C ASN A 85 15.33 -4.66 -7.21
N LYS A 86 16.05 -4.03 -8.15
CA LYS A 86 17.10 -4.69 -8.94
C LYS A 86 18.20 -5.30 -8.06
N CYS A 87 18.61 -4.58 -7.02
CA CYS A 87 19.60 -5.05 -6.06
C CYS A 87 19.07 -6.22 -5.22
N LEU A 88 17.83 -6.13 -4.76
CA LEU A 88 17.20 -7.20 -3.97
C LEU A 88 17.02 -8.47 -4.79
N GLU A 89 16.53 -8.37 -6.02
CA GLU A 89 16.39 -9.52 -6.91
C GLU A 89 17.73 -10.22 -7.16
N GLU A 90 18.77 -9.45 -7.48
CA GLU A 90 20.09 -10.01 -7.80
C GLU A 90 20.74 -10.74 -6.62
N ASN A 91 20.59 -10.19 -5.41
CA ASN A 91 21.37 -10.67 -4.25
C ASN A 91 20.55 -11.54 -3.29
N TYR A 92 19.20 -11.46 -3.34
CA TYR A 92 18.33 -12.06 -2.33
C TYR A 92 17.21 -12.94 -2.90
N LYS A 93 17.03 -13.01 -4.22
CA LYS A 93 16.02 -13.90 -4.82
C LYS A 93 16.24 -15.35 -4.40
N GLY A 94 15.18 -15.98 -3.94
CA GLY A 94 15.22 -17.37 -3.48
C GLY A 94 15.88 -17.60 -2.12
N LYS A 95 16.15 -16.53 -1.36
CA LYS A 95 16.60 -16.64 0.03
C LYS A 95 15.42 -16.56 0.98
N ASP A 96 15.49 -17.34 2.06
CA ASP A 96 14.48 -17.33 3.12
C ASP A 96 14.42 -15.98 3.83
N SER A 97 13.25 -15.62 4.35
CA SER A 97 13.05 -14.44 5.16
C SER A 97 13.80 -14.55 6.50
N PRO A 98 14.37 -13.47 7.04
CA PRO A 98 15.02 -13.48 8.35
C PRO A 98 13.99 -13.47 9.48
N LYS A 99 14.38 -13.96 10.64
CA LYS A 99 13.63 -13.66 11.85
C LYS A 99 13.93 -12.22 12.27
N LEU A 100 12.92 -11.36 12.19
CA LEU A 100 13.04 -9.94 12.50
C LEU A 100 12.92 -9.68 14.01
N HIS A 101 13.58 -8.65 14.49
CA HIS A 101 13.38 -8.12 15.83
C HIS A 101 12.24 -7.10 15.83
N THR A 102 11.11 -7.49 16.39
CA THR A 102 9.91 -6.64 16.49
C THR A 102 9.76 -6.05 17.86
N ALA A 103 9.60 -4.74 17.96
CA ALA A 103 9.17 -4.04 19.15
C ALA A 103 7.72 -3.60 18.96
N PHE A 104 6.82 -4.22 19.72
CA PHE A 104 5.44 -3.75 19.85
C PHE A 104 5.38 -2.68 20.90
N PHE A 105 4.69 -1.59 20.66
CA PHE A 105 4.62 -0.49 21.62
C PHE A 105 3.27 0.24 21.55
N ASP A 106 2.95 0.88 22.65
CA ASP A 106 1.79 1.73 22.82
C ASP A 106 2.15 2.89 23.74
N ILE A 107 1.53 4.06 23.55
CA ILE A 107 1.79 5.25 24.34
C ILE A 107 0.52 5.78 25.00
N GLU A 108 0.68 6.26 26.23
CA GLU A 108 -0.35 6.99 26.93
C GLU A 108 0.04 8.45 27.10
N THR A 109 -0.92 9.35 26.93
CA THR A 109 -0.65 10.80 26.97
C THR A 109 -1.45 11.48 28.06
N ASP A 110 -0.87 12.53 28.64
CA ASP A 110 -1.52 13.39 29.62
C ASP A 110 -2.73 14.13 29.01
N PHE A 111 -3.61 14.60 29.86
CA PHE A 111 -4.76 15.40 29.49
C PHE A 111 -4.61 16.83 30.06
N HIS A 112 -4.80 17.83 29.23
CA HIS A 112 -4.77 19.21 29.69
C HIS A 112 -6.19 19.70 30.00
N SER A 113 -6.43 20.16 31.22
CA SER A 113 -7.77 20.55 31.70
C SER A 113 -8.51 21.57 30.81
N GLU A 114 -7.78 22.51 30.19
CA GLU A 114 -8.37 23.55 29.32
C GLU A 114 -8.32 23.20 27.83
N LYS A 115 -7.26 22.49 27.38
CA LYS A 115 -6.99 22.21 25.95
C LYS A 115 -7.37 20.81 25.52
N GLY A 116 -7.63 19.91 26.45
CA GLY A 116 -7.93 18.51 26.17
C GLY A 116 -6.70 17.69 25.74
N PHE A 117 -6.93 16.66 24.94
CA PHE A 117 -5.86 15.86 24.33
C PHE A 117 -5.16 16.63 23.23
N SER A 118 -3.84 16.48 23.13
CA SER A 118 -3.07 17.08 22.05
C SER A 118 -3.10 16.24 20.77
N PRO A 119 -3.20 16.86 19.58
CA PRO A 119 -3.09 16.14 18.34
C PRO A 119 -1.63 15.69 18.10
N PRO A 120 -1.42 14.57 17.36
CA PRO A 120 -0.06 14.10 17.06
C PRO A 120 0.82 15.10 16.30
N SER A 121 0.22 16.04 15.56
CA SER A 121 0.93 17.09 14.84
C SER A 121 1.46 18.22 15.75
N ASP A 122 0.83 18.43 16.92
CA ASP A 122 1.27 19.38 17.95
C ASP A 122 1.11 18.75 19.35
N PRO A 123 2.00 17.83 19.75
CA PRO A 123 1.90 17.09 21.00
C PRO A 123 2.32 17.96 22.18
N PHE A 124 1.44 18.85 22.65
CA PHE A 124 1.70 19.72 23.81
C PHE A 124 1.59 18.96 25.14
N ASN A 125 0.81 17.89 25.24
CA ASN A 125 0.76 17.04 26.42
C ASN A 125 1.98 16.12 26.47
N LYS A 126 2.45 15.81 27.70
CA LYS A 126 3.54 14.84 27.88
C LYS A 126 3.04 13.41 27.61
N ILE A 127 3.95 12.54 27.24
CA ILE A 127 3.73 11.10 27.27
C ILE A 127 3.85 10.66 28.74
N THR A 128 2.85 9.96 29.26
CA THR A 128 2.78 9.52 30.65
C THR A 128 3.23 8.08 30.83
N ALA A 129 3.05 7.24 29.82
CA ALA A 129 3.59 5.89 29.78
C ALA A 129 3.95 5.49 28.34
N ILE A 130 4.95 4.61 28.22
CA ILE A 130 5.29 3.88 27.01
C ILE A 130 5.45 2.42 27.42
N SER A 131 4.59 1.56 26.91
CA SER A 131 4.73 0.12 27.08
C SER A 131 5.33 -0.50 25.83
N ILE A 132 6.31 -1.40 25.99
CA ILE A 132 7.07 -1.98 24.89
C ILE A 132 7.20 -3.48 25.12
N TYR A 133 6.84 -4.28 24.12
CA TYR A 133 7.16 -5.70 24.11
C TYR A 133 8.24 -6.00 23.07
N LEU A 134 9.40 -6.45 23.52
CA LEU A 134 10.52 -6.84 22.68
C LEU A 134 10.42 -8.31 22.32
N ASP A 135 10.05 -8.62 21.07
CA ASP A 135 9.77 -10.00 20.67
C ASP A 135 11.01 -10.92 20.75
N TRP A 136 12.21 -10.41 20.48
CA TRP A 136 13.46 -11.17 20.50
C TRP A 136 13.93 -11.57 21.90
N SER A 137 13.64 -10.75 22.92
CA SER A 137 13.98 -11.02 24.32
C SER A 137 12.78 -11.50 25.14
N LYS A 138 11.56 -11.44 24.57
CA LYS A 138 10.28 -11.78 25.23
C LYS A 138 10.01 -10.95 26.50
N GLN A 139 10.50 -9.71 26.53
CA GLN A 139 10.35 -8.80 27.65
C GLN A 139 9.27 -7.76 27.39
N LEU A 140 8.34 -7.61 28.33
CA LEU A 140 7.40 -6.52 28.40
C LEU A 140 7.95 -5.47 29.38
N ILE A 141 8.24 -4.28 28.87
CA ILE A 141 8.82 -3.17 29.60
C ILE A 141 7.80 -2.03 29.63
N CYS A 142 7.61 -1.39 30.77
CA CYS A 142 6.79 -0.20 30.89
C CYS A 142 7.62 0.96 31.45
N LEU A 143 7.66 2.05 30.71
CA LEU A 143 8.31 3.29 31.11
C LEU A 143 7.20 4.27 31.48
N ALA A 144 7.20 4.83 32.69
CA ALA A 144 6.12 5.70 33.13
C ALA A 144 6.60 6.91 33.93
N ILE A 145 5.78 7.95 33.90
CA ILE A 145 5.93 9.15 34.73
C ILE A 145 4.74 9.19 35.68
N PRO A 146 4.96 9.26 37.00
CA PRO A 146 3.87 9.30 37.94
C PRO A 146 3.08 10.61 37.89
N PRO A 147 1.81 10.62 38.34
CA PRO A 147 1.04 11.84 38.52
C PRO A 147 1.74 12.83 39.43
N LYS A 148 1.55 14.12 39.21
CA LYS A 148 2.20 15.19 40.01
C LYS A 148 1.96 15.09 41.51
N ALA A 149 0.83 14.52 41.94
CA ALA A 149 0.48 14.36 43.32
C ALA A 149 1.15 13.15 44.01
N MET A 150 1.82 12.27 43.22
CA MET A 150 2.45 11.06 43.71
C MET A 150 3.97 11.27 43.88
N SER A 151 4.54 10.84 44.99
CA SER A 151 5.99 10.85 45.17
C SER A 151 6.67 9.73 44.36
N MET A 152 7.93 9.94 43.97
CA MET A 152 8.70 8.90 43.28
C MET A 152 8.88 7.62 44.12
N GLU A 153 8.95 7.74 45.44
CA GLU A 153 9.02 6.60 46.33
C GLU A 153 7.74 5.76 46.23
N SER A 154 6.57 6.38 46.31
CA SER A 154 5.28 5.70 46.14
C SER A 154 5.13 5.10 44.74
N ALA A 155 5.59 5.78 43.71
CA ALA A 155 5.56 5.30 42.34
C ALA A 155 6.46 4.06 42.16
N ASN A 156 7.65 4.06 42.74
CA ASN A 156 8.56 2.90 42.68
C ASN A 156 7.99 1.67 43.39
N ILE A 157 7.27 1.85 44.51
CA ILE A 157 6.55 0.75 45.18
C ILE A 157 5.50 0.12 44.24
N ILE A 158 4.84 0.94 43.40
CA ILE A 158 3.92 0.43 42.37
C ILE A 158 4.69 -0.28 41.28
N ALA A 159 5.79 0.31 40.79
CA ALA A 159 6.64 -0.28 39.73
C ALA A 159 7.14 -1.68 40.14
N ASP A 160 7.56 -1.86 41.37
CA ASP A 160 8.05 -3.14 41.90
C ASP A 160 7.02 -4.29 41.84
N LYS A 161 5.73 -3.97 41.68
CA LYS A 161 4.67 -4.97 41.49
C LYS A 161 4.62 -5.52 40.04
N PHE A 162 5.24 -4.82 39.11
CA PHE A 162 5.22 -5.15 37.68
C PHE A 162 6.65 -5.33 37.17
N GLU A 163 6.96 -6.51 36.68
CA GLU A 163 8.28 -6.81 36.14
C GLU A 163 8.68 -5.83 35.04
N ASN A 164 9.94 -5.36 35.06
CA ASN A 164 10.49 -4.42 34.05
C ASN A 164 9.68 -3.11 33.93
N THR A 165 9.16 -2.57 35.03
CA THR A 165 8.53 -1.25 35.05
C THR A 165 9.48 -0.23 35.66
N ILE A 166 9.68 0.89 34.93
CA ILE A 166 10.65 1.93 35.32
C ILE A 166 9.94 3.27 35.41
N MET A 167 10.10 3.95 36.54
CA MET A 167 9.54 5.29 36.76
C MET A 167 10.55 6.37 36.49
N PHE A 168 10.09 7.45 35.89
CA PHE A 168 10.91 8.61 35.54
C PHE A 168 10.34 9.89 36.13
N GLU A 169 11.21 10.77 36.61
CA GLU A 169 10.83 12.14 36.98
C GLU A 169 10.66 13.05 35.76
N ARG A 170 11.48 12.84 34.75
CA ARG A 170 11.51 13.67 33.54
C ARG A 170 11.17 12.87 32.30
N GLU A 171 10.32 13.43 31.48
CA GLU A 171 9.95 12.84 30.18
C GLU A 171 11.17 12.67 29.24
N ALA A 172 12.14 13.59 29.32
CA ALA A 172 13.35 13.49 28.51
C ALA A 172 14.14 12.20 28.76
N ASP A 173 14.25 11.77 30.01
CA ASP A 173 14.96 10.56 30.39
C ASP A 173 14.17 9.32 29.93
N MET A 174 12.84 9.33 30.09
CA MET A 174 11.96 8.28 29.61
C MET A 174 12.05 8.11 28.09
N LEU A 175 11.98 9.21 27.33
CA LEU A 175 12.10 9.18 25.87
C LEU A 175 13.48 8.71 25.40
N SER A 176 14.56 9.10 26.09
CA SER A 176 15.90 8.61 25.79
C SER A 176 16.00 7.10 26.02
N THR A 177 15.46 6.60 27.13
CA THR A 177 15.42 5.16 27.44
C THR A 177 14.59 4.39 26.42
N PHE A 178 13.44 4.93 25.97
CA PHE A 178 12.66 4.35 24.90
C PHE A 178 13.51 4.19 23.62
N LEU A 179 14.25 5.23 23.23
CA LEU A 179 15.12 5.19 22.06
C LEU A 179 16.25 4.15 22.19
N ASP A 180 16.79 3.94 23.40
CA ASP A 180 17.78 2.89 23.66
C ASP A 180 17.17 1.49 23.51
N LEU A 181 15.96 1.27 24.06
CA LEU A 181 15.28 -0.03 24.01
C LEU A 181 14.93 -0.48 22.60
N VAL A 182 14.56 0.46 21.72
CA VAL A 182 14.17 0.14 20.34
C VAL A 182 15.35 0.15 19.38
N ASP A 183 16.58 0.37 19.84
CA ASP A 183 17.74 0.52 18.96
C ASP A 183 17.99 -0.73 18.11
N ASP A 184 17.83 -1.92 18.65
CA ASP A 184 17.99 -3.18 17.90
C ASP A 184 16.70 -3.69 17.22
N ALA A 185 15.60 -2.94 17.28
CA ALA A 185 14.38 -3.31 16.58
C ALA A 185 14.51 -3.11 15.06
N ASP A 186 14.08 -4.10 14.28
CA ASP A 186 13.89 -4.01 12.82
C ASP A 186 12.53 -3.44 12.48
N ILE A 187 11.52 -3.83 13.26
CA ILE A 187 10.13 -3.39 13.13
C ILE A 187 9.68 -2.70 14.42
N LEU A 188 9.06 -1.54 14.25
CA LEU A 188 8.19 -0.94 15.26
C LEU A 188 6.74 -1.18 14.85
N SER A 189 5.91 -1.70 15.76
CA SER A 189 4.51 -1.95 15.49
C SER A 189 3.64 -1.52 16.66
N GLY A 190 2.50 -0.94 16.38
CA GLY A 190 1.50 -0.53 17.34
C GLY A 190 0.10 -0.65 16.72
N TRP A 191 -0.94 -0.47 17.51
CA TRP A 191 -2.32 -0.50 17.04
C TRP A 191 -2.80 0.90 16.65
N ASN A 192 -3.14 1.14 15.40
CA ASN A 192 -3.45 2.47 14.83
C ASN A 192 -2.28 3.47 14.95
N SER A 193 -1.09 2.95 15.07
CA SER A 193 0.13 3.71 15.36
C SER A 193 0.61 4.60 14.21
N GLU A 194 0.20 4.33 12.96
CA GLU A 194 0.47 5.23 11.83
C GLU A 194 -0.22 6.58 12.01
N SER A 195 -1.42 6.57 12.60
CA SER A 195 -2.23 7.79 12.80
C SER A 195 -1.93 8.50 14.11
N PHE A 196 -1.43 7.81 15.15
CA PHE A 196 -1.28 8.40 16.48
C PHE A 196 0.13 8.24 17.06
N ASP A 197 0.58 7.03 17.40
CA ASP A 197 1.78 6.83 18.22
C ASP A 197 3.05 7.32 17.52
N ILE A 198 3.26 6.94 16.28
CA ILE A 198 4.47 7.34 15.55
C ILE A 198 4.57 8.85 15.35
N PRO A 199 3.56 9.55 14.80
CA PRO A 199 3.68 11.00 14.70
C PRO A 199 3.74 11.71 16.05
N TYR A 200 3.06 11.17 17.09
CA TYR A 200 3.14 11.73 18.43
C TYR A 200 4.56 11.61 19.00
N VAL A 201 5.14 10.42 18.99
CA VAL A 201 6.49 10.14 19.51
C VAL A 201 7.54 10.97 18.77
N VAL A 202 7.53 10.98 17.44
CA VAL A 202 8.52 11.75 16.65
C VAL A 202 8.44 13.25 16.96
N ASN A 203 7.23 13.81 16.98
CA ASN A 203 7.04 15.23 17.28
C ASN A 203 7.34 15.53 18.75
N ARG A 204 7.04 14.59 19.68
CA ARG A 204 7.32 14.78 21.11
C ARG A 204 8.82 14.72 21.40
N ILE A 205 9.56 13.77 20.81
CA ILE A 205 11.03 13.73 20.88
C ILE A 205 11.62 15.03 20.34
N THR A 206 11.13 15.54 19.22
CA THR A 206 11.57 16.81 18.66
C THR A 206 11.37 17.98 19.63
N ARG A 207 10.29 17.97 20.41
CA ARG A 207 9.92 19.03 21.34
C ARG A 207 10.67 18.94 22.68
N VAL A 208 10.87 17.74 23.20
CA VAL A 208 11.40 17.51 24.55
C VAL A 208 12.92 17.30 24.55
N LEU A 209 13.44 16.57 23.58
CA LEU A 209 14.86 16.36 23.36
C LEU A 209 15.35 17.30 22.26
N SER A 210 15.50 16.77 21.05
CA SER A 210 15.79 17.59 19.87
C SER A 210 15.35 16.87 18.58
N LYS A 211 15.31 17.62 17.47
CA LYS A 211 15.10 17.03 16.14
C LYS A 211 16.19 15.99 15.79
N ASN A 212 17.43 16.20 16.26
CA ASN A 212 18.50 15.24 15.98
C ASN A 212 18.32 13.91 16.69
N ASP A 213 17.73 13.91 17.89
CA ASP A 213 17.45 12.67 18.62
C ASP A 213 16.46 11.76 17.88
N THR A 214 15.61 12.32 17.02
CA THR A 214 14.70 11.51 16.17
C THR A 214 15.45 10.61 15.18
N ARG A 215 16.74 10.90 14.87
CA ARG A 215 17.58 10.02 14.04
C ARG A 215 17.74 8.63 14.63
N ARG A 216 17.67 8.51 15.97
CA ARG A 216 17.76 7.23 16.67
C ARG A 216 16.58 6.28 16.36
N LEU A 217 15.49 6.81 15.81
CA LEU A 217 14.40 6.00 15.27
C LEU A 217 14.70 5.45 13.87
N CYS A 218 15.76 5.89 13.23
CA CYS A 218 16.16 5.48 11.88
C CYS A 218 17.57 4.88 11.88
N LEU A 219 17.94 4.22 10.78
CA LEU A 219 19.33 3.83 10.51
C LEU A 219 20.00 4.86 9.60
N TRP A 220 21.32 4.68 9.39
CA TRP A 220 22.16 5.49 8.48
C TRP A 220 22.09 6.99 8.78
N ASP A 221 21.94 7.36 10.05
CA ASP A 221 21.83 8.75 10.52
C ASP A 221 20.75 9.56 9.78
N ARG A 222 19.66 8.91 9.37
CA ARG A 222 18.54 9.57 8.67
C ARG A 222 17.52 10.13 9.65
N LEU A 223 16.91 11.25 9.30
CA LEU A 223 15.74 11.75 10.00
C LEU A 223 14.48 11.02 9.54
N PRO A 224 13.48 10.79 10.42
CA PRO A 224 12.16 10.36 10.01
C PRO A 224 11.60 11.26 8.92
N ARG A 225 11.10 10.68 7.84
CA ARG A 225 10.57 11.41 6.69
C ARG A 225 9.06 11.58 6.81
N LYS A 226 8.61 12.83 6.83
CA LYS A 226 7.17 13.17 6.89
C LYS A 226 6.44 12.62 5.66
N LYS A 227 5.30 11.97 5.88
CA LYS A 227 4.40 11.43 4.86
C LYS A 227 3.00 11.94 5.16
N LYS A 228 2.32 12.47 4.15
CA LYS A 228 0.91 12.83 4.21
C LYS A 228 0.08 11.71 3.61
N PHE A 229 -1.09 11.46 4.18
CA PHE A 229 -2.06 10.51 3.66
C PHE A 229 -3.49 10.99 3.99
N GLU A 230 -4.45 10.53 3.21
CA GLU A 230 -5.86 10.84 3.45
C GLU A 230 -6.52 9.68 4.22
N LYS A 231 -7.23 10.00 5.29
CA LYS A 231 -8.00 9.06 6.07
C LYS A 231 -9.32 9.70 6.49
N TYR A 232 -10.44 9.05 6.16
CA TYR A 232 -11.80 9.55 6.41
C TYR A 232 -12.07 10.97 5.85
N GLY A 233 -11.52 11.29 4.68
CA GLY A 233 -11.68 12.58 4.03
C GLY A 233 -10.88 13.73 4.65
N ALA A 234 -9.97 13.44 5.58
CA ALA A 234 -9.06 14.41 6.19
C ALA A 234 -7.60 14.07 5.89
N GLU A 235 -6.80 15.09 5.57
CA GLU A 235 -5.35 14.95 5.42
C GLU A 235 -4.73 14.70 6.81
N GLN A 236 -3.99 13.62 6.94
CA GLN A 236 -3.21 13.26 8.12
C GLN A 236 -1.73 13.19 7.80
N GLU A 237 -0.91 13.26 8.82
CA GLU A 237 0.54 13.20 8.69
C GLU A 237 1.11 12.10 9.57
N THR A 238 2.07 11.37 9.03
CA THR A 238 2.87 10.38 9.77
C THR A 238 4.34 10.48 9.37
N PHE A 239 5.17 9.60 9.90
CA PHE A 239 6.59 9.54 9.56
C PHE A 239 6.98 8.15 9.07
N VAL A 240 7.73 8.13 7.99
CA VAL A 240 8.42 6.93 7.50
C VAL A 240 9.77 6.86 8.20
N LEU A 241 9.99 5.80 8.94
CA LEU A 241 11.25 5.49 9.58
C LEU A 241 12.12 4.72 8.58
N THR A 242 13.36 5.15 8.42
CA THR A 242 14.26 4.59 7.42
C THR A 242 15.17 3.55 8.06
N GLY A 243 15.19 2.34 7.52
CA GLY A 243 16.02 1.23 8.00
C GLY A 243 15.44 0.49 9.22
N ARG A 244 14.48 1.11 9.91
CA ARG A 244 13.62 0.48 10.92
C ARG A 244 12.20 0.66 10.45
N VAL A 245 11.57 -0.44 10.06
CA VAL A 245 10.27 -0.38 9.39
C VAL A 245 9.16 -0.19 10.41
N HIS A 246 8.30 0.80 10.22
CA HIS A 246 7.06 0.91 10.98
C HIS A 246 5.93 0.22 10.21
N LEU A 247 5.26 -0.73 10.87
CA LEU A 247 4.06 -1.41 10.38
C LEU A 247 2.94 -1.31 11.41
N ASP A 248 1.90 -0.59 11.07
CA ASP A 248 0.68 -0.49 11.90
C ASP A 248 -0.07 -1.82 11.87
N TYR A 249 -0.21 -2.45 13.05
CA TYR A 249 -0.81 -3.78 13.13
C TYR A 249 -2.31 -3.79 12.82
N MET A 250 -3.03 -2.70 13.08
CA MET A 250 -4.43 -2.57 12.69
C MET A 250 -4.56 -2.60 11.15
N LEU A 251 -3.66 -1.93 10.44
CA LEU A 251 -3.66 -1.95 8.97
C LEU A 251 -3.26 -3.33 8.42
N LEU A 252 -2.32 -4.03 9.07
CA LEU A 252 -2.00 -5.42 8.73
C LEU A 252 -3.21 -6.33 8.93
N TYR A 253 -3.91 -6.17 10.06
CA TYR A 253 -5.12 -6.93 10.36
C TYR A 253 -6.19 -6.70 9.27
N GLN A 254 -6.47 -5.45 8.93
CA GLN A 254 -7.43 -5.10 7.88
C GLN A 254 -7.03 -5.64 6.50
N LYS A 255 -5.72 -5.69 6.21
CA LYS A 255 -5.21 -6.18 4.93
C LYS A 255 -5.30 -7.69 4.78
N TYR A 256 -4.94 -8.44 5.81
CA TYR A 256 -4.81 -9.90 5.74
C TYR A 256 -6.01 -10.67 6.28
N THR A 257 -6.99 -9.97 6.85
CA THR A 257 -8.27 -10.56 7.29
C THR A 257 -9.34 -10.30 6.23
N TYR A 258 -9.98 -11.37 5.74
CA TYR A 258 -11.03 -11.27 4.70
C TYR A 258 -12.41 -10.90 5.27
N GLN A 259 -12.59 -10.99 6.58
CA GLN A 259 -13.84 -10.70 7.25
C GLN A 259 -13.87 -9.23 7.68
N GLU A 260 -14.92 -8.52 7.31
CA GLU A 260 -15.18 -7.20 7.86
C GLU A 260 -15.62 -7.28 9.31
N MET A 261 -15.02 -6.46 10.16
CA MET A 261 -15.30 -6.40 11.58
C MET A 261 -16.20 -5.22 11.90
N HIS A 262 -17.09 -5.38 12.86
CA HIS A 262 -17.95 -4.28 13.33
C HIS A 262 -17.16 -3.13 13.95
N SER A 263 -15.99 -3.43 14.53
CA SER A 263 -15.07 -2.47 15.10
C SER A 263 -13.64 -2.96 14.96
N TYR A 264 -12.74 -2.05 14.63
CA TYR A 264 -11.30 -2.29 14.61
C TYR A 264 -10.60 -1.71 15.84
N ALA A 265 -11.33 -1.45 16.93
CA ALA A 265 -10.71 -1.15 18.22
C ALA A 265 -9.93 -2.37 18.73
N LEU A 266 -8.77 -2.15 19.36
CA LEU A 266 -7.91 -3.24 19.86
C LEU A 266 -8.68 -4.20 20.77
N ASP A 267 -9.53 -3.67 21.64
CA ASP A 267 -10.35 -4.46 22.57
C ASP A 267 -11.30 -5.41 21.83
N ALA A 268 -11.99 -4.92 20.80
CA ALA A 268 -12.93 -5.71 20.01
C ALA A 268 -12.21 -6.83 19.24
N ILE A 269 -11.06 -6.53 18.66
CA ILE A 269 -10.27 -7.51 17.91
C ILE A 269 -9.61 -8.52 18.87
N ALA A 270 -9.09 -8.07 20.01
CA ALA A 270 -8.50 -8.97 21.00
C ALA A 270 -9.56 -9.92 21.58
N GLU A 271 -10.77 -9.44 21.86
CA GLU A 271 -11.88 -10.30 22.28
C GLU A 271 -12.23 -11.35 21.22
N TYR A 272 -12.36 -10.92 19.97
CA TYR A 272 -12.71 -11.81 18.86
C TYR A 272 -11.62 -12.86 18.61
N GLU A 273 -10.38 -12.43 18.55
CA GLU A 273 -9.27 -13.31 18.17
C GLU A 273 -8.72 -14.13 19.36
N LEU A 274 -8.63 -13.55 20.53
CA LEU A 274 -7.96 -14.16 21.67
C LEU A 274 -8.93 -14.61 22.79
N GLY A 275 -10.15 -14.07 22.80
CA GLY A 275 -11.04 -14.18 23.96
C GLY A 275 -10.55 -13.37 25.18
N ASP A 276 -9.60 -12.43 24.95
CA ASP A 276 -8.97 -11.59 25.96
C ASP A 276 -9.38 -10.12 25.75
N LYS A 277 -9.33 -9.29 26.77
CA LYS A 277 -9.81 -7.92 26.75
C LYS A 277 -8.80 -6.97 27.40
N LYS A 278 -8.98 -5.68 27.11
CA LYS A 278 -8.33 -4.61 27.85
C LYS A 278 -8.73 -4.63 29.32
N VAL A 279 -7.89 -4.03 30.16
CA VAL A 279 -8.21 -3.81 31.57
C VAL A 279 -9.42 -2.88 31.69
N ALA A 280 -10.52 -3.35 32.26
CA ALA A 280 -11.71 -2.52 32.42
C ALA A 280 -11.51 -1.48 33.51
N TYR A 281 -11.85 -0.23 33.25
CA TYR A 281 -11.81 0.87 34.21
C TYR A 281 -13.06 1.75 34.12
N VAL A 282 -13.30 2.53 35.16
CA VAL A 282 -14.45 3.46 35.22
C VAL A 282 -13.96 4.90 35.04
N GLY A 283 -14.66 5.68 34.22
CA GLY A 283 -14.31 7.07 33.95
C GLY A 283 -13.42 7.25 32.74
N THR A 284 -12.60 8.30 32.75
CA THR A 284 -11.65 8.63 31.70
C THR A 284 -10.26 8.08 32.01
N LEU A 285 -9.40 7.97 31.00
CA LEU A 285 -8.00 7.55 31.17
C LEU A 285 -7.22 8.52 32.06
N ASP A 286 -7.49 9.82 31.95
CA ASP A 286 -6.94 10.85 32.87
C ASP A 286 -7.37 10.63 34.32
N HIS A 287 -8.63 10.25 34.55
CA HIS A 287 -9.08 9.90 35.88
C HIS A 287 -8.34 8.64 36.40
N LEU A 288 -8.17 7.62 35.56
CA LEU A 288 -7.42 6.41 35.90
C LEU A 288 -5.96 6.74 36.28
N TYR A 289 -5.29 7.55 35.44
CA TYR A 289 -3.91 7.99 35.68
C TYR A 289 -3.74 8.71 37.02
N ASN A 290 -4.67 9.62 37.38
CA ASN A 290 -4.55 10.43 38.56
C ASN A 290 -5.07 9.77 39.86
N GLN A 291 -6.01 8.82 39.75
CA GLN A 291 -6.66 8.23 40.93
C GLN A 291 -6.26 6.78 41.22
N ASP A 292 -5.91 6.00 40.19
CA ASP A 292 -5.53 4.60 40.30
C ASP A 292 -4.34 4.29 39.39
N PHE A 293 -3.19 4.85 39.75
CA PHE A 293 -1.98 4.76 38.91
C PHE A 293 -1.47 3.31 38.77
N GLU A 294 -1.69 2.44 39.77
CA GLU A 294 -1.35 1.02 39.66
C GLU A 294 -2.13 0.35 38.52
N LYS A 295 -3.43 0.58 38.47
CA LYS A 295 -4.28 0.07 37.40
C LYS A 295 -4.00 0.70 36.06
N PHE A 296 -3.57 1.96 36.02
CA PHE A 296 -3.12 2.62 34.82
C PHE A 296 -1.88 1.95 34.22
N ILE A 297 -0.91 1.56 35.04
CA ILE A 297 0.26 0.79 34.60
C ILE A 297 -0.15 -0.58 34.07
N ASP A 298 -1.05 -1.28 34.75
CA ASP A 298 -1.57 -2.57 34.30
C ASP A 298 -2.30 -2.42 32.92
N TYR A 299 -3.11 -1.39 32.77
CA TYR A 299 -3.81 -1.06 31.53
C TYR A 299 -2.82 -0.84 30.36
N SER A 300 -1.85 0.04 30.52
CA SER A 300 -0.85 0.34 29.47
C SER A 300 -0.05 -0.91 29.08
N ARG A 301 0.32 -1.74 30.04
CA ARG A 301 1.04 -3.01 29.79
C ARG A 301 0.17 -4.03 29.07
N GLN A 302 -1.11 -4.14 29.42
CA GLN A 302 -2.03 -5.09 28.81
C GLN A 302 -2.28 -4.77 27.33
N ASP A 303 -2.41 -3.50 26.96
CA ASP A 303 -2.63 -3.08 25.57
C ASP A 303 -1.48 -3.56 24.67
N THR A 304 -0.25 -3.33 25.06
CA THR A 304 0.92 -3.83 24.31
C THR A 304 1.01 -5.36 24.33
N LEU A 305 0.66 -6.00 25.43
CA LEU A 305 0.68 -7.47 25.52
C LEU A 305 -0.39 -8.11 24.64
N LEU A 306 -1.58 -7.52 24.52
CA LEU A 306 -2.63 -7.98 23.62
C LEU A 306 -2.14 -7.96 22.17
N LEU A 307 -1.45 -6.89 21.77
CA LEU A 307 -0.89 -6.76 20.43
C LEU A 307 0.16 -7.86 20.13
N ALA A 308 1.07 -8.11 21.07
CA ALA A 308 2.05 -9.19 20.94
C ALA A 308 1.38 -10.59 20.89
N LYS A 309 0.32 -10.81 21.67
CA LYS A 309 -0.48 -12.05 21.62
C LYS A 309 -1.21 -12.21 20.28
N LEU A 310 -1.74 -11.11 19.72
CA LEU A 310 -2.38 -11.11 18.40
C LEU A 310 -1.39 -11.55 17.32
N ASP A 311 -0.21 -10.96 17.26
CA ASP A 311 0.79 -11.33 16.26
C ASP A 311 1.31 -12.76 16.47
N LYS A 312 1.47 -13.21 17.71
CA LYS A 312 1.84 -14.61 17.99
C LYS A 312 0.82 -15.61 17.43
N LYS A 313 -0.48 -15.25 17.41
CA LYS A 313 -1.56 -16.09 16.85
C LYS A 313 -1.66 -15.94 15.34
N LEU A 314 -1.69 -14.72 14.84
CA LEU A 314 -2.03 -14.39 13.45
C LEU A 314 -0.81 -14.39 12.52
N LYS A 315 0.38 -14.08 13.05
CA LYS A 315 1.67 -14.05 12.33
C LYS A 315 1.66 -13.15 11.09
N PHE A 316 0.98 -12.01 11.15
CA PHE A 316 0.87 -11.12 10.01
C PHE A 316 2.18 -10.40 9.68
N LEU A 317 3.04 -10.17 10.68
CA LEU A 317 4.39 -9.65 10.43
C LEU A 317 5.27 -10.67 9.73
N ASP A 318 5.22 -11.94 10.15
CA ASP A 318 5.90 -13.03 9.46
C ASP A 318 5.39 -13.18 8.02
N LEU A 319 4.07 -13.15 7.82
CA LEU A 319 3.45 -13.22 6.50
C LEU A 319 3.91 -12.07 5.59
N ALA A 320 3.91 -10.83 6.08
CA ALA A 320 4.39 -9.68 5.33
C ALA A 320 5.88 -9.84 4.95
N ASN A 321 6.70 -10.37 5.87
CA ASN A 321 8.11 -10.62 5.65
C ASN A 321 8.34 -11.71 4.58
N GLU A 322 7.58 -12.80 4.61
CA GLU A 322 7.62 -13.85 3.58
C GLU A 322 7.20 -13.31 2.21
N ILE A 323 6.12 -12.52 2.14
CA ILE A 323 5.68 -11.89 0.89
C ILE A 323 6.78 -10.96 0.34
N ALA A 324 7.45 -10.19 1.21
CA ALA A 324 8.53 -9.30 0.80
C ALA A 324 9.68 -10.07 0.15
N HIS A 325 10.12 -11.15 0.80
CA HIS A 325 11.26 -11.95 0.32
C HIS A 325 10.93 -12.79 -0.92
N ALA A 326 9.74 -13.39 -0.96
CA ALA A 326 9.27 -14.14 -2.13
C ALA A 326 9.24 -13.29 -3.40
N ASN A 327 8.98 -11.97 -3.25
CA ASN A 327 8.86 -11.05 -4.38
C ASN A 327 10.01 -10.03 -4.48
N THR A 328 11.02 -10.10 -3.64
CA THR A 328 12.19 -9.19 -3.63
C THR A 328 11.79 -7.70 -3.55
N VAL A 329 10.85 -7.40 -2.66
CA VAL A 329 10.39 -6.03 -2.36
C VAL A 329 10.69 -5.66 -0.91
N LEU A 330 10.71 -4.39 -0.58
CA LEU A 330 10.87 -3.95 0.81
C LEU A 330 9.60 -4.28 1.62
N LEU A 331 9.79 -4.55 2.91
CA LEU A 331 8.71 -4.93 3.82
C LEU A 331 7.54 -3.93 3.80
N LEU A 332 7.82 -2.62 3.80
CA LEU A 332 6.77 -1.59 3.72
C LEU A 332 5.99 -1.63 2.40
N GLN A 333 6.60 -2.10 1.30
CA GLN A 333 5.94 -2.22 0.00
C GLN A 333 4.86 -3.31 0.00
N THR A 334 4.94 -4.27 0.92
CA THR A 334 3.92 -5.33 1.05
C THR A 334 2.55 -4.78 1.46
N MET A 335 2.48 -3.57 2.01
CA MET A 335 1.22 -2.87 2.28
C MET A 335 0.49 -2.46 1.00
N GLY A 336 1.17 -2.40 -0.16
CA GLY A 336 0.59 -2.14 -1.47
C GLY A 336 0.62 -3.37 -2.38
N SER A 337 -0.53 -3.82 -2.89
CA SER A 337 -0.61 -4.98 -3.79
C SER A 337 0.08 -4.73 -5.12
N VAL A 338 0.02 -3.51 -5.65
CA VAL A 338 0.59 -3.15 -6.97
C VAL A 338 2.11 -3.37 -7.00
N ALA A 339 2.84 -2.86 -6.00
CA ALA A 339 4.30 -2.99 -5.96
C ALA A 339 4.77 -4.45 -5.88
N VAL A 340 4.06 -5.26 -5.10
CA VAL A 340 4.35 -6.71 -4.95
C VAL A 340 4.09 -7.44 -6.26
N THR A 341 2.90 -7.25 -6.86
CA THR A 341 2.51 -7.91 -8.11
C THR A 341 3.45 -7.52 -9.26
N GLU A 342 3.78 -6.24 -9.35
CA GLU A 342 4.71 -5.75 -10.37
C GLU A 342 6.08 -6.43 -10.26
N GLN A 343 6.66 -6.47 -9.08
CA GLN A 343 7.96 -7.10 -8.89
C GLN A 343 7.89 -8.62 -9.09
N ALA A 344 6.80 -9.27 -8.70
CA ALA A 344 6.57 -10.69 -8.98
C ALA A 344 6.60 -10.98 -10.49
N ILE A 345 5.95 -10.13 -11.31
CA ILE A 345 5.96 -10.26 -12.78
C ILE A 345 7.38 -10.05 -13.34
N VAL A 346 8.11 -9.06 -12.83
CA VAL A 346 9.51 -8.82 -13.22
C VAL A 346 10.38 -10.04 -12.90
N ASN A 347 10.27 -10.56 -11.69
CA ASN A 347 11.03 -11.75 -11.25
C ASN A 347 10.74 -12.96 -12.13
N GLU A 348 9.48 -13.23 -12.46
CA GLU A 348 9.06 -14.33 -13.33
C GLU A 348 9.55 -14.15 -14.78
N ALA A 349 9.47 -12.93 -15.32
CA ALA A 349 9.98 -12.62 -16.65
C ALA A 349 11.50 -12.86 -16.74
N HIS A 350 12.25 -12.44 -15.73
CA HIS A 350 13.70 -12.66 -15.66
C HIS A 350 14.07 -14.15 -15.56
N GLU A 351 13.29 -14.96 -14.82
CA GLU A 351 13.47 -16.42 -14.79
C GLU A 351 13.30 -17.06 -16.16
N ARG A 352 12.40 -16.52 -16.96
CA ARG A 352 12.19 -16.95 -18.35
C ARG A 352 13.17 -16.34 -19.35
N GLY A 353 14.13 -15.55 -18.88
CA GLY A 353 15.10 -14.86 -19.73
C GLY A 353 14.52 -13.72 -20.57
N MET A 354 13.39 -13.14 -20.13
CA MET A 354 12.69 -12.04 -20.79
C MET A 354 12.78 -10.77 -19.97
N VAL A 355 12.65 -9.61 -20.63
CA VAL A 355 12.61 -8.29 -20.00
C VAL A 355 11.23 -7.66 -20.13
N VAL A 356 10.86 -6.84 -19.14
CA VAL A 356 9.53 -6.24 -18.99
C VAL A 356 9.52 -4.82 -19.56
N ALA A 357 8.44 -4.45 -20.25
CA ALA A 357 8.27 -3.10 -20.78
C ALA A 357 8.14 -2.06 -19.66
N ASP A 358 8.65 -0.86 -19.90
CA ASP A 358 8.41 0.28 -19.02
C ASP A 358 6.91 0.58 -18.93
N LYS A 359 6.49 1.12 -17.80
CA LYS A 359 5.11 1.57 -17.58
C LYS A 359 4.74 2.66 -18.59
N VAL A 360 3.59 2.51 -19.18
CA VAL A 360 3.02 3.57 -20.01
C VAL A 360 2.69 4.74 -19.10
N LYS A 361 3.40 5.86 -19.26
CA LYS A 361 3.02 7.11 -18.61
C LYS A 361 1.68 7.52 -19.19
N GLN A 362 0.63 7.51 -18.36
CA GLN A 362 -0.63 8.13 -18.77
C GLN A 362 -0.32 9.58 -19.16
N SER A 363 -0.41 9.86 -20.47
CA SER A 363 -0.49 11.25 -20.92
C SER A 363 -1.72 11.86 -20.26
N GLU A 364 -1.64 13.13 -19.85
CA GLU A 364 -2.72 13.87 -19.17
C GLU A 364 -4.04 14.02 -19.96
N GLY A 365 -4.23 13.26 -21.01
CA GLY A 365 -5.48 13.08 -21.73
C GLY A 365 -6.27 11.97 -21.05
N ASN A 366 -7.15 12.35 -20.16
CA ASN A 366 -8.08 11.52 -19.40
C ASN A 366 -8.83 10.51 -20.28
N THR A 367 -8.30 9.32 -20.47
CA THR A 367 -9.09 8.13 -20.76
C THR A 367 -9.41 7.42 -19.43
N GLN A 368 -10.15 8.10 -18.57
CA GLN A 368 -10.73 7.45 -17.41
C GLN A 368 -11.83 6.54 -17.94
N ALA A 369 -11.65 5.24 -17.84
CA ALA A 369 -12.73 4.29 -18.14
C ALA A 369 -13.97 4.68 -17.32
N ALA A 370 -15.13 4.73 -17.99
CA ALA A 370 -16.36 5.03 -17.27
C ALA A 370 -16.57 3.98 -16.18
N GLY A 371 -16.78 4.44 -14.98
CA GLY A 371 -17.13 3.56 -13.85
C GLY A 371 -18.51 2.92 -14.05
N ALA A 372 -18.80 1.91 -13.23
CA ALA A 372 -20.12 1.30 -13.20
C ALA A 372 -21.21 2.32 -12.86
N TYR A 373 -22.45 2.05 -13.29
CA TYR A 373 -23.60 2.85 -12.90
C TYR A 373 -23.85 2.73 -11.39
N VAL A 374 -23.88 3.88 -10.72
CA VAL A 374 -24.24 3.98 -9.31
C VAL A 374 -25.56 4.75 -9.20
N ALA A 375 -26.60 4.07 -8.74
CA ALA A 375 -27.89 4.69 -8.53
C ALA A 375 -27.82 5.77 -7.44
N GLN A 376 -28.49 6.90 -7.65
CA GLN A 376 -28.58 7.93 -6.61
C GLN A 376 -29.41 7.40 -5.42
N PRO A 377 -28.91 7.55 -4.18
CA PRO A 377 -29.63 7.09 -3.01
C PRO A 377 -30.93 7.87 -2.82
N LYS A 378 -32.01 7.16 -2.56
CA LYS A 378 -33.28 7.80 -2.15
C LYS A 378 -33.17 8.20 -0.68
N LYS A 379 -33.14 9.48 -0.40
CA LYS A 379 -33.06 10.01 0.98
C LYS A 379 -34.35 9.70 1.74
N GLY A 380 -34.24 9.29 2.98
CA GLY A 380 -35.38 9.03 3.87
C GLY A 380 -35.19 7.76 4.73
N ILE A 381 -36.20 7.49 5.56
CA ILE A 381 -36.27 6.26 6.34
C ILE A 381 -37.02 5.23 5.53
N HIS A 382 -36.39 4.12 5.26
CA HIS A 382 -36.97 3.00 4.51
C HIS A 382 -37.19 1.82 5.46
N LYS A 383 -38.41 1.23 5.39
CA LYS A 383 -38.76 0.02 6.13
C LYS A 383 -38.57 -1.20 5.22
N TRP A 384 -38.26 -2.34 5.81
CA TRP A 384 -38.14 -3.62 5.12
C TRP A 384 -37.11 -3.62 3.98
N VAL A 385 -35.93 -3.09 4.27
CA VAL A 385 -34.83 -3.07 3.32
C VAL A 385 -34.08 -4.41 3.35
N GLY A 386 -34.00 -5.07 2.19
CA GLY A 386 -33.19 -6.25 1.98
C GLY A 386 -32.01 -5.89 1.06
N SER A 387 -30.84 -6.45 1.32
CA SER A 387 -29.67 -6.33 0.45
C SER A 387 -29.29 -7.71 -0.08
N VAL A 388 -29.00 -7.76 -1.38
CA VAL A 388 -28.48 -8.95 -2.04
C VAL A 388 -27.23 -8.56 -2.78
N ASP A 389 -26.15 -9.31 -2.57
CA ASP A 389 -24.89 -9.15 -3.29
C ASP A 389 -24.65 -10.31 -4.25
N ILE A 390 -24.08 -10.01 -5.41
CA ILE A 390 -23.71 -11.05 -6.39
C ILE A 390 -22.28 -11.51 -6.06
N ASN A 391 -22.19 -12.75 -5.64
CA ASN A 391 -20.91 -13.35 -5.29
C ASN A 391 -19.92 -13.31 -6.47
N SER A 392 -18.79 -12.65 -6.26
CA SER A 392 -17.70 -12.51 -7.26
C SER A 392 -18.22 -11.98 -8.61
N LEU A 393 -18.96 -10.87 -8.61
CA LEU A 393 -19.63 -10.34 -9.82
C LEU A 393 -18.68 -10.25 -11.03
N TYR A 394 -17.55 -9.52 -10.92
CA TYR A 394 -16.63 -9.37 -12.04
C TYR A 394 -16.02 -10.71 -12.50
N PRO A 395 -15.45 -11.55 -11.62
CA PRO A 395 -14.96 -12.87 -12.05
C PRO A 395 -16.04 -13.75 -12.69
N SER A 396 -17.27 -13.68 -12.24
CA SER A 396 -18.38 -14.44 -12.81
C SER A 396 -18.75 -13.96 -14.21
N VAL A 397 -18.79 -12.65 -14.43
CA VAL A 397 -19.05 -12.04 -15.74
C VAL A 397 -17.90 -12.36 -16.71
N ILE A 398 -16.64 -12.19 -16.29
CA ILE A 398 -15.46 -12.51 -17.09
C ILE A 398 -15.51 -13.97 -17.55
N ARG A 399 -15.82 -14.91 -16.65
CA ARG A 399 -15.95 -16.32 -17.00
C ARG A 399 -17.14 -16.59 -17.92
N ALA A 400 -18.29 -15.99 -17.66
CA ALA A 400 -19.51 -16.21 -18.45
C ALA A 400 -19.35 -15.68 -19.88
N LEU A 401 -18.65 -14.56 -20.05
CA LEU A 401 -18.41 -13.92 -21.36
C LEU A 401 -17.07 -14.37 -21.98
N ASN A 402 -16.29 -15.24 -21.33
CA ASN A 402 -14.98 -15.69 -21.78
C ASN A 402 -14.02 -14.52 -22.11
N MET A 403 -14.00 -13.48 -21.26
CA MET A 403 -13.21 -12.27 -21.44
C MET A 403 -11.80 -12.49 -20.88
N ALA A 404 -10.84 -12.84 -21.75
CA ALA A 404 -9.45 -13.00 -21.37
C ALA A 404 -8.54 -12.44 -22.50
N PRO A 405 -7.31 -12.00 -22.19
CA PRO A 405 -6.40 -11.49 -23.22
C PRO A 405 -6.17 -12.49 -24.36
N GLU A 406 -6.10 -13.78 -24.06
CA GLU A 406 -5.91 -14.86 -25.03
C GLU A 406 -7.16 -15.16 -25.89
N THR A 407 -8.32 -14.66 -25.49
CA THR A 407 -9.56 -14.82 -26.26
C THR A 407 -9.87 -13.61 -27.13
N ILE A 408 -9.07 -12.53 -27.04
CA ILE A 408 -9.19 -11.36 -27.92
C ILE A 408 -8.69 -11.74 -29.31
N ILE A 409 -9.59 -11.65 -30.32
CA ILE A 409 -9.28 -11.95 -31.73
C ILE A 409 -9.16 -10.70 -32.60
N GLY A 410 -9.66 -9.56 -32.14
CA GLY A 410 -9.61 -8.31 -32.87
C GLY A 410 -10.27 -7.17 -32.13
N GLN A 411 -10.11 -5.97 -32.69
CA GLN A 411 -10.72 -4.74 -32.21
C GLN A 411 -11.59 -4.14 -33.29
N ILE A 412 -12.81 -3.72 -32.94
CA ILE A 412 -13.71 -3.04 -33.86
C ILE A 412 -13.38 -1.55 -33.85
N ARG A 413 -13.00 -1.01 -35.02
CA ARG A 413 -12.86 0.44 -35.25
C ARG A 413 -14.03 0.96 -36.08
N PRO A 414 -14.82 1.92 -35.58
CA PRO A 414 -15.83 2.56 -36.39
C PRO A 414 -15.18 3.53 -37.41
N VAL A 415 -15.21 3.24 -38.66
CA VAL A 415 -14.62 4.11 -39.72
C VAL A 415 -15.60 5.13 -40.27
N SER A 416 -16.85 4.75 -40.42
CA SER A 416 -17.90 5.66 -40.95
C SER A 416 -18.91 6.09 -39.87
N THR A 417 -18.80 5.58 -38.67
CA THR A 417 -19.70 5.87 -37.55
C THR A 417 -19.32 7.10 -36.76
N ASP A 418 -18.09 7.62 -36.90
CA ASP A 418 -17.66 8.83 -36.20
C ASP A 418 -18.60 10.01 -36.42
N LYS A 419 -18.99 10.24 -37.68
CA LYS A 419 -19.96 11.29 -38.03
C LYS A 419 -21.33 11.01 -37.42
N TYR A 420 -21.80 9.75 -37.49
CA TYR A 420 -23.08 9.35 -36.91
C TYR A 420 -23.09 9.46 -35.38
N ILE A 421 -21.99 9.03 -34.72
CA ILE A 421 -21.81 9.17 -33.28
C ILE A 421 -21.79 10.65 -32.91
N VAL A 422 -21.02 11.48 -33.61
CA VAL A 422 -20.94 12.92 -33.36
C VAL A 422 -22.29 13.60 -33.59
N ASP A 423 -23.03 13.23 -34.62
CA ASP A 423 -24.36 13.77 -34.91
C ASP A 423 -25.38 13.35 -33.85
N LYS A 424 -25.39 12.08 -33.44
CA LYS A 424 -26.26 11.57 -32.38
C LYS A 424 -25.94 12.16 -31.00
N MET A 425 -24.65 12.36 -30.73
CA MET A 425 -24.21 13.04 -29.50
C MET A 425 -24.59 14.53 -29.53
N ALA A 426 -24.58 15.17 -30.68
CA ALA A 426 -25.05 16.55 -30.86
C ALA A 426 -26.56 16.65 -30.60
N ASP A 427 -27.36 15.72 -31.12
CA ASP A 427 -28.80 15.63 -30.86
C ASP A 427 -29.10 15.37 -29.38
N TYR A 428 -28.37 14.47 -28.73
CA TYR A 428 -28.48 14.17 -27.31
C TYR A 428 -28.12 15.39 -26.43
N ARG A 429 -27.09 16.14 -26.81
CA ARG A 429 -26.68 17.40 -26.15
C ARG A 429 -27.80 18.46 -26.24
N LYS A 430 -28.45 18.61 -27.39
CA LYS A 430 -29.58 19.51 -27.58
C LYS A 430 -30.76 19.14 -26.72
N ALA A 431 -31.07 17.86 -26.64
CA ALA A 431 -32.22 17.36 -25.88
C ALA A 431 -32.05 17.47 -24.35
N ASN A 432 -30.83 17.33 -23.82
CA ASN A 432 -30.57 17.22 -22.38
C ASN A 432 -29.81 18.40 -21.78
N GLY A 433 -29.44 19.45 -22.56
CA GLY A 433 -28.79 20.65 -22.07
C GLY A 433 -27.44 20.47 -21.38
N ARG A 434 -26.83 19.30 -21.46
CA ARG A 434 -25.55 18.97 -20.81
C ARG A 434 -24.41 18.96 -21.81
N MET A 435 -23.36 19.74 -21.52
CA MET A 435 -22.09 19.65 -22.25
C MET A 435 -21.30 18.47 -21.70
N TYR A 436 -21.20 17.39 -22.47
CA TYR A 436 -20.20 16.35 -22.23
C TYR A 436 -18.82 16.87 -22.63
N LYS A 437 -17.92 17.04 -21.66
CA LYS A 437 -16.49 17.23 -21.94
C LYS A 437 -15.87 15.87 -22.25
N GLY A 438 -15.64 15.62 -23.50
CA GLY A 438 -14.97 14.42 -24.00
C GLY A 438 -15.96 13.25 -24.26
N THR A 439 -15.90 12.70 -25.45
CA THR A 439 -16.50 11.40 -25.78
C THR A 439 -15.56 10.32 -25.25
N ASN A 440 -15.90 9.72 -24.10
CA ASN A 440 -15.32 8.45 -23.76
C ASN A 440 -16.09 7.33 -24.51
N PHE A 441 -15.43 6.24 -24.78
CA PHE A 441 -16.00 5.07 -25.45
C PHE A 441 -17.31 4.59 -24.80
N ALA A 442 -17.41 4.62 -23.46
CA ALA A 442 -18.61 4.23 -22.75
C ALA A 442 -19.81 5.16 -22.99
N GLY A 443 -19.59 6.48 -23.08
CA GLY A 443 -20.66 7.43 -23.43
C GLY A 443 -21.11 7.28 -24.89
N ALA A 444 -20.20 6.96 -25.78
CA ALA A 444 -20.53 6.62 -27.18
C ALA A 444 -21.25 5.27 -27.26
N TRP A 445 -20.83 4.28 -26.49
CA TRP A 445 -21.46 2.98 -26.38
C TRP A 445 -22.89 3.07 -25.80
N GLU A 446 -23.06 3.81 -24.71
CA GLU A 446 -24.39 4.03 -24.10
C GLU A 446 -25.33 4.77 -25.04
N GLY A 447 -24.83 5.74 -25.82
CA GLY A 447 -25.61 6.46 -26.83
C GLY A 447 -25.96 5.63 -28.07
N LEU A 448 -25.13 4.66 -28.42
CA LEU A 448 -25.31 3.77 -29.58
C LEU A 448 -26.00 2.46 -29.24
N PHE A 449 -25.74 1.90 -28.07
CA PHE A 449 -26.12 0.53 -27.68
C PHE A 449 -27.03 0.48 -26.46
N GLY A 450 -27.47 1.62 -25.95
CA GLY A 450 -28.27 1.74 -24.71
C GLY A 450 -29.64 1.07 -24.76
N THR A 451 -30.01 0.44 -25.87
CA THR A 451 -31.16 -0.41 -25.97
C THR A 451 -30.95 -1.54 -27.00
N LEU A 452 -31.63 -2.67 -26.80
CA LEU A 452 -31.71 -3.82 -27.71
C LEU A 452 -32.25 -3.45 -29.14
N GLU A 453 -32.64 -2.19 -29.37
CA GLU A 453 -33.05 -1.66 -30.67
C GLU A 453 -31.89 -1.36 -31.60
N TYR A 454 -30.63 -1.54 -31.14
CA TYR A 454 -29.44 -1.29 -31.92
C TYR A 454 -29.40 -2.05 -33.26
N THR A 455 -29.77 -3.31 -33.26
CA THR A 455 -29.83 -4.12 -34.48
C THR A 455 -30.78 -3.51 -35.52
N ALA A 456 -31.92 -2.99 -35.07
CA ALA A 456 -32.92 -2.34 -35.94
C ALA A 456 -32.40 -1.02 -36.53
N VAL A 457 -31.61 -0.25 -35.79
CA VAL A 457 -31.02 1.02 -36.27
C VAL A 457 -29.90 0.77 -37.30
N ILE A 458 -29.09 -0.26 -37.14
CA ILE A 458 -28.03 -0.64 -38.11
C ILE A 458 -28.66 -1.25 -39.37
N GLU A 459 -29.68 -2.09 -39.24
CA GLU A 459 -30.41 -2.66 -40.40
C GLU A 459 -31.14 -1.60 -41.22
N GLN A 460 -31.60 -0.51 -40.61
CA GLN A 460 -32.29 0.58 -41.33
C GLN A 460 -31.36 1.53 -42.04
N LYS A 461 -30.05 1.60 -41.74
CA LYS A 461 -29.06 2.44 -42.42
C LYS A 461 -28.17 1.57 -43.28
N GLN A 462 -28.51 1.45 -44.58
CA GLN A 462 -27.62 0.91 -45.59
C GLN A 462 -26.31 1.71 -45.60
N GLY A 463 -25.19 1.04 -45.31
CA GLY A 463 -23.86 1.58 -45.50
C GLY A 463 -23.05 1.87 -44.23
N VAL A 464 -23.46 1.42 -43.04
CA VAL A 464 -22.56 1.45 -41.89
C VAL A 464 -21.57 0.28 -41.98
N SER A 465 -20.30 0.60 -42.26
CA SER A 465 -19.23 -0.37 -42.27
C SER A 465 -18.42 -0.26 -40.97
N VAL A 466 -18.01 -1.37 -40.44
CA VAL A 466 -17.08 -1.47 -39.32
C VAL A 466 -15.78 -2.10 -39.79
N VAL A 467 -14.67 -1.57 -39.35
CA VAL A 467 -13.35 -2.16 -39.57
C VAL A 467 -12.98 -2.99 -38.37
N VAL A 468 -12.51 -4.18 -38.63
CA VAL A 468 -11.96 -5.07 -37.58
C VAL A 468 -10.46 -5.18 -37.79
N ASP A 469 -9.70 -4.76 -36.81
CA ASP A 469 -8.27 -5.02 -36.70
C ASP A 469 -8.09 -6.37 -35.97
N TRP A 470 -7.69 -7.37 -36.70
CA TRP A 470 -7.47 -8.70 -36.17
C TRP A 470 -6.11 -8.82 -35.49
N VAL A 471 -6.04 -9.69 -34.49
CA VAL A 471 -4.78 -9.94 -33.71
C VAL A 471 -3.63 -10.42 -34.60
N ASN A 472 -3.94 -11.08 -35.74
CA ASN A 472 -2.92 -11.51 -36.75
C ASN A 472 -2.36 -10.34 -37.57
N GLY A 473 -2.85 -9.10 -37.40
CA GLY A 473 -2.43 -7.93 -38.14
C GLY A 473 -3.22 -7.65 -39.40
N ASP A 474 -4.22 -8.46 -39.73
CA ASP A 474 -5.12 -8.20 -40.84
C ASP A 474 -6.14 -7.11 -40.52
N GLU A 475 -6.54 -6.33 -41.51
CA GLU A 475 -7.63 -5.36 -41.41
C GLU A 475 -8.73 -5.77 -42.40
N THR A 476 -9.96 -5.93 -41.90
CA THR A 476 -11.10 -6.25 -42.76
C THR A 476 -12.28 -5.33 -42.48
N THR A 477 -13.02 -4.98 -43.53
CA THR A 477 -14.21 -4.15 -43.43
C THR A 477 -15.47 -5.00 -43.60
N HIS A 478 -16.40 -4.90 -42.66
CA HIS A 478 -17.64 -5.66 -42.68
C HIS A 478 -18.85 -4.74 -42.50
N THR A 479 -19.99 -5.13 -43.04
CA THR A 479 -21.25 -4.59 -42.59
C THR A 479 -21.55 -5.13 -41.16
N ALA A 480 -22.37 -4.43 -40.39
CA ALA A 480 -22.75 -4.89 -39.08
C ALA A 480 -23.41 -6.27 -39.09
N ARG A 481 -24.15 -6.59 -40.19
CA ARG A 481 -24.78 -7.88 -40.40
C ARG A 481 -23.75 -9.00 -40.61
N GLU A 482 -22.78 -8.76 -41.50
CA GLU A 482 -21.71 -9.73 -41.76
C GLU A 482 -20.88 -9.98 -40.46
N LEU A 483 -20.58 -8.94 -39.69
CA LEU A 483 -19.88 -9.08 -38.43
C LEU A 483 -20.69 -9.87 -37.43
N TYR A 484 -22.00 -9.61 -37.35
CA TYR A 484 -22.93 -10.39 -36.52
C TYR A 484 -22.91 -11.87 -36.90
N GLU A 485 -23.01 -12.19 -38.20
CA GLU A 485 -22.96 -13.57 -38.68
C GLU A 485 -21.61 -14.24 -38.41
N ILE A 486 -20.50 -13.54 -38.51
CA ILE A 486 -19.17 -14.03 -38.17
C ILE A 486 -19.11 -14.38 -36.68
N ILE A 487 -19.59 -13.50 -35.79
CA ILE A 487 -19.57 -13.70 -34.34
C ILE A 487 -20.49 -14.86 -33.92
N PHE A 488 -21.73 -14.89 -34.43
CA PHE A 488 -22.71 -15.89 -34.01
C PHE A 488 -22.56 -17.28 -34.66
N ASN A 489 -21.96 -17.33 -35.87
CA ASN A 489 -21.69 -18.59 -36.53
C ASN A 489 -20.32 -19.18 -36.16
N ALA A 490 -19.50 -18.44 -35.45
CA ALA A 490 -18.25 -18.94 -34.92
C ALA A 490 -18.50 -20.02 -33.87
N LYS A 491 -18.02 -21.21 -34.11
CA LYS A 491 -18.11 -22.35 -33.16
C LYS A 491 -17.17 -22.21 -31.94
N SER A 492 -16.48 -21.12 -31.83
CA SER A 492 -15.53 -20.81 -30.74
C SER A 492 -15.98 -19.57 -29.98
N ASN A 493 -15.70 -19.55 -28.67
CA ASN A 493 -16.00 -18.42 -27.80
C ASN A 493 -15.04 -17.26 -28.09
N TRP A 494 -15.38 -16.41 -29.03
CA TRP A 494 -14.59 -15.23 -29.41
C TRP A 494 -15.02 -14.00 -28.61
N THR A 495 -14.08 -13.12 -28.35
CA THR A 495 -14.32 -11.80 -27.80
C THR A 495 -13.78 -10.75 -28.76
N LEU A 496 -14.59 -9.77 -29.13
CA LEU A 496 -14.18 -8.55 -29.86
C LEU A 496 -14.24 -7.39 -28.88
N SER A 497 -13.17 -6.61 -28.80
CA SER A 497 -13.05 -5.42 -27.95
C SER A 497 -13.32 -4.13 -28.72
#